data_3f0c4b74fa3e607bb2ee06a78f1f7ba1
#
_entry.id   3f0c4b74fa3e607bb2ee06a78f1f7ba1
#
_cell.length_a   1.000
_cell.length_b   1.000
_cell.length_c   1.000
_cell.angle_alpha   90.00
_cell.angle_beta   90.00
_cell.angle_gamma   90.00
#
_symmetry.space_group_name_H-M   'P 1'
#
loop_
_entity.id
_entity.type
_entity.pdbx_description
1 polymer ?
#
loop_
_entity_poly.entity_id
_entity_poly.type
_entity_poly.pdbx_seq_one_letter_code
_entity_poly.pdbx_strand_id
1 'polypeptide(L)'
;MKKIYIFIFCLIAFSANAMEKKTTFNKELFDKAQSEGKFVVVSSWIKYCSSCAGQMKILKQAKNEGGLSDIKFDNIEYFSFDITEKEISKMFNVQFQTTLLIFKDNKEIYRSVGETTKDLIYEAIKSSIKT
;
A
#
# COMPACT_ATOMS: atom_id res chain seq x y z
N MET A 1 -32.32 -5.34 -52.05
CA MET A 1 -32.05 -4.55 -50.83
C MET A 1 -30.90 -5.23 -50.07
N LYS A 2 -29.75 -4.63 -50.13
CA LYS A 2 -28.56 -5.15 -49.40
C LYS A 2 -28.60 -4.56 -47.97
N LYS A 3 -28.83 -5.39 -46.95
CA LYS A 3 -28.71 -5.02 -45.57
C LYS A 3 -27.22 -4.97 -45.20
N ILE A 4 -26.70 -3.77 -45.00
CA ILE A 4 -25.35 -3.54 -44.52
C ILE A 4 -25.39 -3.76 -42.99
N TYR A 5 -24.84 -4.88 -42.52
CA TYR A 5 -24.58 -5.09 -41.12
C TYR A 5 -23.28 -4.34 -40.75
N ILE A 6 -23.47 -3.21 -40.10
CA ILE A 6 -22.34 -2.50 -39.49
C ILE A 6 -21.98 -3.26 -38.22
N PHE A 7 -20.92 -4.06 -38.29
CA PHE A 7 -20.28 -4.64 -37.13
C PHE A 7 -19.58 -3.51 -36.38
N ILE A 8 -20.26 -2.97 -35.36
CA ILE A 8 -19.62 -2.08 -34.39
C ILE A 8 -18.72 -2.97 -33.52
N PHE A 9 -17.44 -2.99 -33.88
CA PHE A 9 -16.40 -3.57 -33.06
C PHE A 9 -16.22 -2.63 -31.86
N CYS A 10 -16.92 -2.90 -30.75
CA CYS A 10 -16.61 -2.27 -29.47
C CYS A 10 -15.20 -2.69 -29.07
N LEU A 11 -14.22 -1.86 -29.41
CA LEU A 11 -12.90 -1.88 -28.80
C LEU A 11 -13.11 -1.56 -27.31
N ILE A 12 -13.32 -2.60 -26.51
CA ILE A 12 -13.17 -2.50 -25.06
C ILE A 12 -11.68 -2.28 -24.86
N ALA A 13 -11.32 -1.01 -24.75
CA ALA A 13 -10.02 -0.64 -24.24
C ALA A 13 -9.96 -1.16 -22.79
N PHE A 14 -9.36 -2.32 -22.60
CA PHE A 14 -8.85 -2.73 -21.30
C PHE A 14 -7.80 -1.68 -20.91
N SER A 15 -8.26 -0.66 -20.25
CA SER A 15 -7.38 0.18 -19.46
C SER A 15 -6.74 -0.76 -18.43
N ALA A 16 -5.57 -1.28 -18.75
CA ALA A 16 -4.69 -1.82 -17.74
C ALA A 16 -4.47 -0.64 -16.77
N ASN A 17 -5.24 -0.61 -15.68
CA ASN A 17 -4.98 0.26 -14.57
C ASN A 17 -3.63 -0.16 -14.01
N ALA A 18 -2.56 0.32 -14.64
CA ALA A 18 -1.27 0.37 -14.01
C ALA A 18 -1.53 1.05 -12.66
N MET A 19 -1.25 0.37 -11.56
CA MET A 19 -1.42 0.95 -10.23
C MET A 19 -0.64 2.26 -10.21
N GLU A 20 -1.39 3.36 -10.30
CA GLU A 20 -0.81 4.69 -10.28
C GLU A 20 -0.14 4.86 -8.92
N LYS A 21 1.18 4.94 -8.93
CA LYS A 21 1.96 5.23 -7.73
C LYS A 21 1.64 6.66 -7.32
N LYS A 22 0.92 6.80 -6.24
CA LYS A 22 0.49 8.08 -5.69
C LYS A 22 0.81 8.12 -4.21
N THR A 23 1.33 9.24 -3.75
CA THR A 23 1.44 9.51 -2.32
C THR A 23 0.05 9.61 -1.73
N THR A 24 -0.26 8.71 -0.82
CA THR A 24 -1.51 8.71 -0.06
C THR A 24 -1.32 9.17 1.38
N PHE A 25 -0.06 9.30 1.81
CA PHE A 25 0.26 9.76 3.15
C PHE A 25 -0.28 11.17 3.40
N ASN A 26 -0.97 11.32 4.52
CA ASN A 26 -1.46 12.58 5.04
C ASN A 26 -1.23 12.58 6.55
N LYS A 27 -0.54 13.60 7.04
CA LYS A 27 -0.15 13.68 8.46
C LYS A 27 -1.35 13.72 9.40
N GLU A 28 -2.39 14.46 9.06
CA GLU A 28 -3.60 14.56 9.90
C GLU A 28 -4.32 13.20 10.01
N LEU A 29 -4.44 12.50 8.87
CA LEU A 29 -5.04 11.16 8.85
C LEU A 29 -4.18 10.14 9.58
N PHE A 30 -2.86 10.26 9.49
CA PHE A 30 -1.92 9.41 10.23
C PHE A 30 -2.09 9.63 11.75
N ASP A 31 -2.05 10.88 12.20
CA ASP A 31 -2.19 11.23 13.62
C ASP A 31 -3.56 10.79 14.15
N LYS A 32 -4.62 10.97 13.36
CA LYS A 32 -5.97 10.51 13.70
C LYS A 32 -6.01 9.00 13.88
N ALA A 33 -5.48 8.24 12.93
CA ALA A 33 -5.44 6.77 13.01
C ALA A 33 -4.67 6.31 14.26
N GLN A 34 -3.55 6.95 14.57
CA GLN A 34 -2.79 6.64 15.77
C GLN A 34 -3.56 6.98 17.06
N SER A 35 -4.26 8.12 17.10
CA SER A 35 -5.09 8.50 18.25
C SER A 35 -6.28 7.58 18.46
N GLU A 36 -6.81 6.98 17.40
CA GLU A 36 -7.89 5.98 17.44
C GLU A 36 -7.36 4.58 17.80
N GLY A 37 -6.07 4.42 18.05
CA GLY A 37 -5.46 3.14 18.38
C GLY A 37 -5.36 2.16 17.21
N LYS A 38 -5.41 2.64 15.98
CA LYS A 38 -5.24 1.82 14.80
C LYS A 38 -3.78 1.47 14.54
N PHE A 39 -3.54 0.33 13.93
CA PHE A 39 -2.26 0.06 13.30
C PHE A 39 -2.15 0.85 12.00
N VAL A 40 -0.99 1.39 11.72
CA VAL A 40 -0.73 2.13 10.48
C VAL A 40 0.43 1.50 9.76
N VAL A 41 0.19 1.08 8.53
CA VAL A 41 1.19 0.55 7.60
C VAL A 41 1.58 1.65 6.63
N VAL A 42 2.87 1.95 6.54
CA VAL A 42 3.42 2.94 5.62
C VAL A 42 4.44 2.28 4.70
N SER A 43 4.31 2.50 3.41
CA SER A 43 5.26 2.04 2.41
C SER A 43 5.87 3.19 1.62
N SER A 44 7.16 3.09 1.32
CA SER A 44 7.85 4.06 0.46
C SER A 44 8.05 3.50 -0.95
N TRP A 45 7.97 4.37 -1.95
CA TRP A 45 8.18 4.02 -3.34
C TRP A 45 8.94 5.10 -4.10
N ILE A 46 9.38 4.79 -5.29
CA ILE A 46 9.93 5.73 -6.26
C ILE A 46 9.42 5.38 -7.66
N LYS A 47 9.41 6.36 -8.55
CA LYS A 47 9.04 6.15 -9.95
C LYS A 47 9.96 5.08 -10.59
N TYR A 48 9.38 4.21 -11.44
CA TYR A 48 10.08 3.11 -12.14
C TYR A 48 10.66 2.01 -11.23
N CYS A 49 10.16 1.84 -10.04
CA CYS A 49 10.57 0.80 -9.10
C CYS A 49 9.63 -0.41 -9.18
N SER A 50 10.10 -1.54 -9.70
CA SER A 50 9.31 -2.77 -9.81
C SER A 50 9.06 -3.43 -8.47
N SER A 51 10.03 -3.44 -7.57
CA SER A 51 9.88 -3.96 -6.20
C SER A 51 8.85 -3.17 -5.39
N CYS A 52 8.83 -1.86 -5.55
CA CYS A 52 7.80 -1.01 -4.93
C CYS A 52 6.41 -1.37 -5.45
N ALA A 53 6.25 -1.57 -6.76
CA ALA A 53 4.99 -1.97 -7.36
C ALA A 53 4.52 -3.33 -6.83
N GLY A 54 5.43 -4.29 -6.70
CA GLY A 54 5.16 -5.60 -6.11
C GLY A 54 4.70 -5.49 -4.66
N GLN A 55 5.41 -4.76 -3.83
CA GLN A 55 5.04 -4.52 -2.43
C GLN A 55 3.67 -3.84 -2.31
N MET A 56 3.45 -2.77 -3.06
CA MET A 56 2.18 -2.02 -3.04
C MET A 56 0.99 -2.87 -3.48
N LYS A 57 1.18 -3.74 -4.48
CA LYS A 57 0.15 -4.69 -4.91
C LYS A 57 -0.27 -5.63 -3.78
N ILE A 58 0.69 -6.18 -3.05
CA ILE A 58 0.44 -7.07 -1.92
C ILE A 58 -0.27 -6.33 -0.79
N LEU A 59 0.17 -5.12 -0.45
CA LEU A 59 -0.48 -4.28 0.57
C LEU A 59 -1.92 -3.92 0.18
N LYS A 60 -2.17 -3.64 -1.09
CA LYS A 60 -3.53 -3.41 -1.60
C LYS A 60 -4.41 -4.66 -1.48
N GLN A 61 -3.86 -5.84 -1.78
CA GLN A 61 -4.56 -7.10 -1.56
C GLN A 61 -4.88 -7.31 -0.08
N ALA A 62 -3.92 -7.10 0.81
CA ALA A 62 -4.13 -7.19 2.26
C ALA A 62 -5.26 -6.27 2.74
N LYS A 63 -5.31 -5.03 2.24
CA LYS A 63 -6.36 -4.07 2.56
C LYS A 63 -7.75 -4.52 2.08
N ASN A 64 -7.84 -5.04 0.84
CA ASN A 64 -9.12 -5.34 0.20
C ASN A 64 -9.68 -6.72 0.57
N GLU A 65 -8.81 -7.70 0.77
CA GLU A 65 -9.24 -9.08 1.01
C GLU A 65 -9.73 -9.29 2.46
N GLY A 66 -9.53 -8.30 3.35
CA GLY A 66 -9.93 -8.41 4.77
C GLY A 66 -9.40 -9.69 5.41
N GLY A 67 -8.46 -10.33 4.75
CA GLY A 67 -8.37 -11.73 4.67
C GLY A 67 -7.04 -12.34 5.01
N LEU A 68 -6.60 -12.12 6.17
CA LEU A 68 -5.87 -13.14 6.89
C LEU A 68 -6.86 -13.66 7.92
N SER A 69 -7.62 -14.64 7.57
CA SER A 69 -8.79 -15.29 8.19
C SER A 69 -9.06 -15.10 9.71
N ASP A 70 -8.11 -14.60 10.47
CA ASP A 70 -8.17 -14.48 11.92
C ASP A 70 -7.92 -13.06 12.46
N ILE A 71 -7.70 -12.06 11.59
CA ILE A 71 -7.38 -10.69 12.01
C ILE A 71 -8.40 -9.73 11.44
N LYS A 72 -9.07 -8.98 12.32
CA LYS A 72 -9.94 -7.87 11.91
C LYS A 72 -9.09 -6.73 11.37
N PHE A 73 -8.95 -6.65 10.05
CA PHE A 73 -8.23 -5.58 9.36
C PHE A 73 -8.92 -4.22 9.40
N ASP A 74 -10.12 -4.14 9.96
CA ASP A 74 -10.85 -2.88 10.16
C ASP A 74 -10.06 -1.86 11.00
N ASN A 75 -9.00 -2.32 11.64
CA ASN A 75 -8.17 -1.53 12.54
C ASN A 75 -6.80 -1.17 11.95
N ILE A 76 -6.62 -1.31 10.64
CA ILE A 76 -5.37 -0.99 9.95
C ILE A 76 -5.61 0.08 8.90
N GLU A 77 -4.83 1.16 8.95
CA GLU A 77 -4.75 2.17 7.89
C GLU A 77 -3.46 1.97 7.06
N TYR A 78 -3.55 2.21 5.77
CA TYR A 78 -2.45 2.05 4.83
C TYR A 78 -2.14 3.36 4.15
N PHE A 79 -0.88 3.78 4.21
CA PHE A 79 -0.37 4.95 3.50
C PHE A 79 0.85 4.57 2.67
N SER A 80 1.08 5.34 1.62
CA SER A 80 2.30 5.27 0.82
C SER A 80 2.80 6.66 0.47
N PHE A 81 4.10 6.78 0.23
CA PHE A 81 4.70 8.04 -0.19
C PHE A 81 5.88 7.85 -1.15
N ASP A 82 6.09 8.84 -1.99
CA ASP A 82 7.27 8.93 -2.85
C ASP A 82 8.48 9.34 -2.00
N ILE A 83 9.55 8.55 -2.06
CA ILE A 83 10.78 8.83 -1.29
C ILE A 83 11.43 10.17 -1.68
N THR A 84 11.11 10.72 -2.84
CA THR A 84 11.56 12.05 -3.26
C THR A 84 10.89 13.19 -2.50
N GLU A 85 9.79 12.91 -1.81
CA GLU A 85 9.15 13.83 -0.88
C GLU A 85 9.95 13.91 0.43
N LYS A 86 10.94 14.78 0.45
CA LYS A 86 11.97 14.85 1.48
C LYS A 86 11.45 15.07 2.89
N GLU A 87 10.36 15.84 3.04
CA GLU A 87 9.74 16.10 4.34
C GLU A 87 9.20 14.81 4.97
N ILE A 88 8.51 13.98 4.16
CA ILE A 88 7.95 12.71 4.61
C ILE A 88 9.07 11.70 4.89
N SER A 89 10.02 11.60 3.96
CA SER A 89 11.18 10.71 4.12
C SER A 89 11.98 11.03 5.39
N LYS A 90 12.17 12.31 5.69
CA LYS A 90 12.84 12.77 6.92
C LYS A 90 12.02 12.46 8.17
N MET A 91 10.71 12.70 8.12
CA MET A 91 9.82 12.43 9.24
C MET A 91 9.85 10.96 9.67
N PHE A 92 9.89 10.03 8.71
CA PHE A 92 9.98 8.59 8.97
C PHE A 92 11.41 8.05 9.00
N ASN A 93 12.42 8.89 8.82
CA ASN A 93 13.82 8.47 8.67
C ASN A 93 13.98 7.34 7.63
N VAL A 94 13.36 7.51 6.46
CA VAL A 94 13.40 6.56 5.35
C VAL A 94 14.41 7.03 4.32
N GLN A 95 15.38 6.17 3.99
CA GLN A 95 16.44 6.45 3.01
C GLN A 95 16.28 5.65 1.71
N PHE A 96 15.49 4.60 1.75
CA PHE A 96 15.34 3.67 0.62
C PHE A 96 13.88 3.47 0.25
N GLN A 97 13.62 3.32 -1.03
CA GLN A 97 12.33 2.85 -1.54
C GLN A 97 12.08 1.40 -1.10
N THR A 98 10.83 0.95 -1.23
CA THR A 98 10.41 -0.39 -0.78
C THR A 98 10.61 -0.59 0.73
N THR A 99 10.58 0.49 1.50
CA THR A 99 10.60 0.43 2.96
C THR A 99 9.17 0.23 3.45
N LEU A 100 8.98 -0.73 4.34
CA LEU A 100 7.72 -1.04 5.00
C LEU A 100 7.83 -0.71 6.48
N LEU A 101 6.94 0.12 6.97
CA LEU A 101 6.84 0.53 8.36
C LEU A 101 5.48 0.15 8.94
N ILE A 102 5.44 -0.23 10.21
CA ILE A 102 4.19 -0.42 10.94
C ILE A 102 4.27 0.37 12.24
N PHE A 103 3.22 1.14 12.52
CA PHE A 103 3.07 1.98 13.71
C PHE A 103 1.89 1.53 14.56
N LYS A 104 2.05 1.67 15.87
CA LYS A 104 1.00 1.54 16.87
C LYS A 104 1.25 2.52 18.00
N ASP A 105 0.21 3.26 18.40
CA ASP A 105 0.28 4.23 19.51
C ASP A 105 1.47 5.21 19.38
N ASN A 106 1.66 5.76 18.18
CA ASN A 106 2.75 6.66 17.79
C ASN A 106 4.17 6.07 17.88
N LYS A 107 4.28 4.75 17.95
CA LYS A 107 5.57 4.05 17.96
C LYS A 107 5.73 3.20 16.70
N GLU A 108 6.89 3.28 16.10
CA GLU A 108 7.29 2.33 15.06
C GLU A 108 7.57 0.97 15.70
N ILE A 109 6.81 -0.04 15.31
CA ILE A 109 6.92 -1.40 15.84
C ILE A 109 7.52 -2.39 14.85
N TYR A 110 7.62 -2.01 13.58
CA TYR A 110 8.24 -2.82 12.53
C TYR A 110 8.85 -1.96 11.44
N ARG A 111 9.98 -2.41 10.91
CA ARG A 111 10.66 -1.81 9.76
C ARG A 111 11.36 -2.88 8.94
N SER A 112 11.17 -2.84 7.62
CA SER A 112 11.96 -3.64 6.67
C SER A 112 12.21 -2.85 5.39
N VAL A 113 13.23 -3.25 4.65
CA VAL A 113 13.59 -2.67 3.35
C VAL A 113 13.69 -3.79 2.32
N GLY A 114 13.05 -3.62 1.17
CA GLY A 114 13.13 -4.55 0.05
C GLY A 114 12.18 -5.75 0.14
N GLU A 115 11.27 -5.77 1.09
CA GLU A 115 10.33 -6.89 1.24
C GLU A 115 9.26 -6.86 0.15
N THR A 116 9.17 -7.94 -0.62
CA THR A 116 8.28 -8.04 -1.80
C THR A 116 7.51 -9.35 -1.89
N THR A 117 7.65 -10.23 -0.92
CA THR A 117 6.92 -11.50 -0.91
C THR A 117 5.67 -11.42 -0.06
N LYS A 118 4.58 -12.01 -0.55
CA LYS A 118 3.27 -12.00 0.14
C LYS A 118 3.38 -12.58 1.54
N ASP A 119 4.02 -13.71 1.68
CA ASP A 119 4.10 -14.43 2.95
C ASP A 119 4.85 -13.61 4.01
N LEU A 120 5.97 -12.99 3.65
CA LEU A 120 6.77 -12.19 4.58
C LEU A 120 6.07 -10.87 4.96
N ILE A 121 5.42 -10.21 4.00
CA ILE A 121 4.64 -8.99 4.29
C ILE A 121 3.45 -9.32 5.20
N TYR A 122 2.75 -10.41 4.92
CA TYR A 122 1.61 -10.83 5.73
C TYR A 122 2.04 -11.26 7.13
N GLU A 123 3.16 -11.97 7.26
CA GLU A 123 3.71 -12.36 8.56
C GLU A 123 4.15 -11.13 9.37
N ALA A 124 4.78 -10.14 8.72
CA ALA A 124 5.14 -8.87 9.36
C ALA A 124 3.92 -8.14 9.94
N ILE A 125 2.83 -8.05 9.17
CA ILE A 125 1.59 -7.44 9.63
C ILE A 125 0.97 -8.25 10.76
N LYS A 126 0.86 -9.57 10.60
CA LYS A 126 0.28 -10.46 11.62
C LYS A 126 1.04 -10.42 12.94
N SER A 127 2.35 -10.53 12.90
CA SER A 127 3.17 -10.53 14.10
C SER A 127 3.10 -9.19 14.83
N SER A 128 3.06 -8.08 14.09
CA SER A 128 2.91 -6.74 14.65
C SER A 128 1.58 -6.53 15.37
N ILE A 129 0.49 -7.15 14.88
CA ILE A 129 -0.85 -6.99 15.45
C ILE A 129 -1.05 -7.86 16.72
N LYS A 130 -0.32 -8.97 16.82
CA LYS A 130 -0.41 -9.88 17.97
C LYS A 130 0.35 -9.41 19.21
N THR A 131 1.18 -8.39 19.05
CA THR A 131 1.97 -7.81 20.14
C THR A 131 1.19 -6.71 20.84
#